data_38fe1da66773c7fe6868c634b91ce395
#
_entry.id   38fe1da66773c7fe6868c634b91ce395
#
_cell.length_a   1.000
_cell.length_b   1.000
_cell.length_c   1.000
_cell.angle_alpha   90.00
_cell.angle_beta   90.00
_cell.angle_gamma   90.00
#
_symmetry.space_group_name_H-M   'P 1'
#
loop_
_entity.id
_entity.type
_entity.pdbx_description
1 polymer ?
#
loop_
_entity_poly.entity_id
_entity_poly.type
_entity_poly.pdbx_seq_one_letter_code
_entity_poly.pdbx_strand_id
1 'polypeptide(L)'
;LKMLLSLSAGEWGAAVEEAVGNGLPRGEAHDLCKCFKMHSIDVGQAYIRASWPPGHPDLYMEFPSLDGSNLRNEYVAKMSRLLYGIPSAGRVWERYLDQFLRESLSARPLVGDRSLYKILFYRGQDGLLTTKKPKEQRGGEGGSREPDAFVIAGTFVDDIGYWGSSNEAVEAFRATFVTKFGEDGITGGDVAETMLGMKIGYDDFELSATMSMPGFIDAMVERFERCPGMRCPRTPLPTTHEDK
;
A
#
# COMPACT_ATOMS: atom_id res chain seq x y z
N LEU A 1 -6.54 -0.07 -5.43
CA LEU A 1 -5.96 1.27 -5.38
C LEU A 1 -6.99 2.37 -5.60
N LYS A 2 -7.74 2.37 -6.73
CA LYS A 2 -8.74 3.41 -7.04
C LYS A 2 -9.76 3.62 -5.91
N MET A 3 -10.27 2.53 -5.32
CA MET A 3 -11.20 2.60 -4.19
C MET A 3 -10.53 3.21 -2.96
N LEU A 4 -9.30 2.78 -2.64
CA LEU A 4 -8.55 3.31 -1.50
C LEU A 4 -8.30 4.82 -1.65
N LEU A 5 -7.86 5.27 -2.83
CA LEU A 5 -7.64 6.68 -3.11
C LEU A 5 -8.94 7.50 -3.07
N SER A 6 -10.04 6.95 -3.58
CA SER A 6 -11.35 7.63 -3.57
C SER A 6 -11.87 7.83 -2.14
N LEU A 7 -11.73 6.82 -1.27
CA LEU A 7 -12.07 6.93 0.14
C LEU A 7 -11.19 7.97 0.85
N SER A 8 -9.88 7.88 0.66
CA SER A 8 -8.90 8.81 1.21
C SER A 8 -9.21 10.27 0.83
N ALA A 9 -9.47 10.54 -0.45
CA ALA A 9 -9.78 11.89 -0.94
C ALA A 9 -11.09 12.43 -0.38
N GLY A 10 -12.12 11.59 -0.25
CA GLY A 10 -13.41 12.00 0.33
C GLY A 10 -13.28 12.37 1.80
N GLU A 11 -12.60 11.55 2.59
CA GLU A 11 -12.38 11.84 4.02
C GLU A 11 -11.48 13.07 4.22
N TRP A 12 -10.44 13.23 3.37
CA TRP A 12 -9.58 14.41 3.42
C TRP A 12 -10.37 15.70 3.17
N GLY A 13 -11.15 15.75 2.10
CA GLY A 13 -11.98 16.92 1.79
C GLY A 13 -12.93 17.27 2.93
N ALA A 14 -13.66 16.29 3.47
CA ALA A 14 -14.58 16.48 4.57
C ALA A 14 -13.87 17.00 5.83
N ALA A 15 -12.71 16.43 6.19
CA ALA A 15 -11.94 16.81 7.36
C ALA A 15 -11.39 18.24 7.25
N VAL A 16 -10.92 18.66 6.07
CA VAL A 16 -10.46 20.04 5.83
C VAL A 16 -11.59 21.03 5.96
N GLU A 17 -12.75 20.79 5.36
CA GLU A 17 -13.91 21.68 5.45
C GLU A 17 -14.44 21.80 6.89
N GLU A 18 -14.43 20.69 7.65
CA GLU A 18 -14.78 20.70 9.07
C GLU A 18 -13.80 21.56 9.89
N ALA A 19 -12.48 21.37 9.68
CA ALA A 19 -11.45 22.13 10.39
C ALA A 19 -11.55 23.64 10.09
N VAL A 20 -11.79 24.02 8.84
CA VAL A 20 -12.01 25.41 8.42
C VAL A 20 -13.31 25.96 9.04
N GLY A 21 -14.39 25.18 9.04
CA GLY A 21 -15.65 25.53 9.68
C GLY A 21 -15.52 25.77 11.19
N ASN A 22 -14.57 25.09 11.83
CA ASN A 22 -14.21 25.29 13.25
C ASN A 22 -13.23 26.46 13.48
N GLY A 23 -12.91 27.22 12.44
CA GLY A 23 -12.13 28.46 12.52
C GLY A 23 -10.62 28.31 12.28
N LEU A 24 -10.12 27.14 11.84
CA LEU A 24 -8.73 27.01 11.45
C LEU A 24 -8.46 27.69 10.11
N PRO A 25 -7.31 28.39 9.96
CA PRO A 25 -6.84 28.83 8.65
C PRO A 25 -6.71 27.65 7.70
N ARG A 26 -7.09 27.83 6.41
CA ARG A 26 -7.14 26.74 5.43
C ARG A 26 -5.78 26.00 5.30
N GLY A 27 -4.65 26.71 5.33
CA GLY A 27 -3.32 26.08 5.29
C GLY A 27 -3.05 25.15 6.48
N GLU A 28 -3.39 25.58 7.69
CA GLU A 28 -3.25 24.76 8.91
C GLU A 28 -4.21 23.56 8.90
N ALA A 29 -5.42 23.74 8.36
CA ALA A 29 -6.37 22.65 8.18
C ALA A 29 -5.83 21.56 7.23
N HIS A 30 -5.18 21.94 6.12
CA HIS A 30 -4.54 20.99 5.21
C HIS A 30 -3.41 20.21 5.89
N ASP A 31 -2.56 20.87 6.67
CA ASP A 31 -1.47 20.20 7.39
C ASP A 31 -2.02 19.25 8.46
N LEU A 32 -3.04 19.66 9.20
CA LEU A 32 -3.70 18.83 10.20
C LEU A 32 -4.34 17.57 9.57
N CYS A 33 -4.97 17.73 8.42
CA CYS A 33 -5.70 16.66 7.72
C CYS A 33 -4.84 15.87 6.72
N LYS A 34 -3.51 16.08 6.72
CA LYS A 34 -2.58 15.37 5.83
C LYS A 34 -2.66 13.84 5.97
N CYS A 35 -2.99 13.34 7.15
CA CYS A 35 -3.17 11.91 7.45
C CYS A 35 -4.26 11.23 6.59
N PHE A 36 -5.23 11.98 6.10
CA PHE A 36 -6.28 11.47 5.22
C PHE A 36 -5.83 11.36 3.76
N LYS A 37 -4.73 12.01 3.34
CA LYS A 37 -4.13 11.78 2.03
C LYS A 37 -3.51 10.38 2.02
N MET A 38 -3.46 9.75 0.87
CA MET A 38 -2.85 8.42 0.76
C MET A 38 -1.33 8.52 0.90
N HIS A 39 -0.79 7.74 1.82
CA HIS A 39 0.63 7.50 1.99
C HIS A 39 1.02 6.19 1.31
N SER A 40 2.29 5.98 1.03
CA SER A 40 2.78 4.70 0.50
C SER A 40 4.06 4.24 1.18
N ILE A 41 4.16 2.93 1.35
CA ILE A 41 5.38 2.22 1.75
C ILE A 41 5.65 1.16 0.69
N ASP A 42 6.90 1.06 0.24
CA ASP A 42 7.40 -0.06 -0.53
C ASP A 42 8.34 -0.89 0.34
N VAL A 43 8.16 -2.21 0.37
CA VAL A 43 9.01 -3.13 1.12
C VAL A 43 10.08 -3.70 0.20
N GLY A 44 11.28 -3.17 0.30
CA GLY A 44 12.42 -3.62 -0.49
C GLY A 44 12.71 -5.10 -0.31
N GLN A 45 12.92 -5.80 -1.43
CA GLN A 45 13.26 -7.23 -1.46
C GLN A 45 12.22 -8.15 -0.77
N ALA A 46 10.94 -7.84 -0.92
CA ALA A 46 9.82 -8.48 -0.24
C ALA A 46 9.92 -10.02 -0.19
N TYR A 47 10.12 -10.69 -1.33
CA TYR A 47 10.18 -12.16 -1.38
C TYR A 47 11.33 -12.75 -0.58
N ILE A 48 12.51 -12.13 -0.58
CA ILE A 48 13.67 -12.60 0.16
C ILE A 48 13.46 -12.47 1.68
N ARG A 49 12.60 -11.54 2.11
CA ARG A 49 12.28 -11.35 3.53
C ARG A 49 11.31 -12.39 4.08
N ALA A 50 10.48 -12.99 3.23
CA ALA A 50 9.56 -14.05 3.65
C ALA A 50 10.28 -15.37 3.85
N SER A 51 9.94 -16.06 4.94
CA SER A 51 10.39 -17.42 5.20
C SER A 51 9.47 -18.43 4.54
N TRP A 52 10.02 -19.59 4.18
CA TRP A 52 9.22 -20.71 3.74
C TRP A 52 8.19 -21.11 4.82
N PRO A 53 6.94 -21.37 4.45
CA PRO A 53 5.97 -21.89 5.40
C PRO A 53 6.38 -23.29 5.88
N PRO A 54 6.04 -23.67 7.12
CA PRO A 54 6.30 -25.00 7.63
C PRO A 54 5.73 -26.08 6.69
N GLY A 55 6.52 -27.12 6.43
CA GLY A 55 6.13 -28.22 5.55
C GLY A 55 6.23 -27.95 4.04
N HIS A 56 6.73 -26.78 3.65
CA HIS A 56 7.02 -26.53 2.24
C HIS A 56 8.17 -27.45 1.77
N PRO A 57 8.05 -28.08 0.58
CA PRO A 57 9.14 -28.88 0.02
C PRO A 57 10.41 -28.05 -0.16
N ASP A 58 11.56 -28.67 0.09
CA ASP A 58 12.85 -28.06 -0.19
C ASP A 58 12.98 -27.75 -1.68
N LEU A 59 13.33 -26.51 -2.01
CA LEU A 59 13.66 -26.11 -3.37
C LEU A 59 15.17 -25.96 -3.51
N TYR A 60 15.66 -26.37 -4.66
CA TYR A 60 17.08 -26.32 -5.02
C TYR A 60 17.23 -25.51 -6.30
N MET A 61 18.30 -24.75 -6.39
CA MET A 61 18.68 -23.96 -7.54
C MET A 61 20.02 -24.48 -8.11
N GLU A 62 20.06 -24.64 -9.40
CA GLU A 62 21.32 -24.88 -10.11
C GLU A 62 22.17 -23.61 -10.14
N PHE A 63 23.47 -23.71 -9.98
CA PHE A 63 24.35 -22.56 -10.10
C PHE A 63 24.40 -22.06 -11.56
N PRO A 64 24.30 -20.74 -11.80
CA PRO A 64 24.56 -20.19 -13.13
C PRO A 64 26.04 -20.44 -13.50
N SER A 65 26.29 -20.72 -14.77
CA SER A 65 27.66 -20.81 -15.29
C SER A 65 28.22 -19.38 -15.43
N LEU A 66 28.96 -18.90 -14.42
CA LEU A 66 29.46 -17.54 -14.37
C LEU A 66 30.83 -17.32 -15.02
N ASP A 67 31.62 -18.39 -15.19
CA ASP A 67 33.02 -18.28 -15.62
C ASP A 67 33.50 -19.46 -16.48
N GLY A 68 32.56 -20.17 -17.11
CA GLY A 68 32.90 -21.37 -17.88
C GLY A 68 33.18 -22.61 -17.00
N SER A 69 33.07 -22.50 -15.68
CA SER A 69 33.12 -23.66 -14.77
C SER A 69 31.81 -24.44 -14.89
N ASN A 70 31.91 -25.77 -14.98
CA ASN A 70 30.77 -26.70 -15.05
C ASN A 70 30.13 -26.95 -13.66
N LEU A 71 30.17 -25.99 -12.73
CA LEU A 71 29.55 -26.13 -11.40
C LEU A 71 28.05 -26.48 -11.49
N ARG A 72 27.42 -26.11 -12.60
CA ARG A 72 26.00 -26.39 -12.90
C ARG A 72 25.65 -27.88 -12.81
N ASN A 73 26.58 -28.78 -13.16
CA ASN A 73 26.32 -30.21 -13.20
C ASN A 73 26.77 -30.93 -11.91
N GLU A 74 27.46 -30.25 -11.01
CA GLU A 74 28.08 -30.88 -9.83
C GLU A 74 27.39 -30.48 -8.53
N TYR A 75 26.83 -29.26 -8.49
CA TYR A 75 26.30 -28.72 -7.25
C TYR A 75 24.96 -28.04 -7.46
N VAL A 76 24.09 -28.12 -6.44
CA VAL A 76 22.86 -27.39 -6.32
C VAL A 76 22.83 -26.65 -4.97
N ALA A 77 22.27 -25.44 -4.94
CA ALA A 77 22.08 -24.70 -3.71
C ALA A 77 20.67 -24.94 -3.17
N LYS A 78 20.54 -25.33 -1.91
CA LYS A 78 19.24 -25.33 -1.22
C LYS A 78 18.81 -23.89 -0.97
N MET A 79 17.60 -23.55 -1.38
CA MET A 79 17.06 -22.23 -1.24
C MET A 79 16.51 -22.02 0.18
N SER A 80 17.15 -21.13 0.95
CA SER A 80 16.70 -20.77 2.30
C SER A 80 15.62 -19.66 2.30
N ARG A 81 15.50 -18.94 1.19
CA ARG A 81 14.57 -17.83 1.01
C ARG A 81 13.91 -17.87 -0.36
N LEU A 82 12.81 -17.14 -0.49
CA LEU A 82 12.13 -16.96 -1.78
C LEU A 82 12.95 -16.08 -2.71
N LEU A 83 12.87 -16.38 -4.01
CA LEU A 83 13.45 -15.54 -5.06
C LEU A 83 12.35 -15.13 -6.04
N TYR A 84 12.60 -14.01 -6.73
CA TYR A 84 11.79 -13.59 -7.86
C TYR A 84 11.81 -14.66 -8.97
N GLY A 85 10.65 -14.91 -9.58
CA GLY A 85 10.50 -15.96 -10.60
C GLY A 85 10.00 -17.31 -10.06
N ILE A 86 9.97 -17.54 -8.75
CA ILE A 86 9.34 -18.73 -8.18
C ILE A 86 7.81 -18.59 -8.21
N PRO A 87 7.06 -19.52 -8.81
CA PRO A 87 5.59 -19.38 -8.95
C PRO A 87 4.83 -19.21 -7.64
N SER A 88 5.33 -19.76 -6.54
CA SER A 88 4.71 -19.67 -5.21
C SER A 88 5.11 -18.41 -4.42
N ALA A 89 6.12 -17.65 -4.88
CA ALA A 89 6.72 -16.55 -4.10
C ALA A 89 5.69 -15.49 -3.70
N GLY A 90 4.86 -15.04 -4.63
CA GLY A 90 3.82 -14.04 -4.35
C GLY A 90 2.84 -14.49 -3.26
N ARG A 91 2.38 -15.76 -3.33
CA ARG A 91 1.45 -16.30 -2.32
C ARG A 91 2.10 -16.45 -0.94
N VAL A 92 3.37 -16.82 -0.88
CA VAL A 92 4.09 -16.95 0.40
C VAL A 92 4.31 -15.58 1.00
N TRP A 93 4.69 -14.59 0.19
CA TRP A 93 4.83 -13.21 0.64
C TRP A 93 3.49 -12.63 1.14
N GLU A 94 2.41 -12.78 0.38
CA GLU A 94 1.07 -12.33 0.78
C GLU A 94 0.67 -12.88 2.16
N ARG A 95 0.88 -14.19 2.39
CA ARG A 95 0.60 -14.81 3.69
C ARG A 95 1.48 -14.26 4.81
N TYR A 96 2.76 -14.05 4.51
CA TYR A 96 3.70 -13.48 5.47
C TYR A 96 3.31 -12.05 5.87
N LEU A 97 2.94 -11.23 4.90
CA LEU A 97 2.49 -9.86 5.13
C LEU A 97 1.14 -9.84 5.88
N ASP A 98 0.17 -10.67 5.49
CA ASP A 98 -1.12 -10.81 6.19
C ASP A 98 -0.92 -11.21 7.65
N GLN A 99 -0.06 -12.20 7.91
CA GLN A 99 0.29 -12.61 9.27
C GLN A 99 0.92 -11.46 10.06
N PHE A 100 1.89 -10.77 9.49
CA PHE A 100 2.53 -9.61 10.11
C PHE A 100 1.51 -8.51 10.46
N LEU A 101 0.64 -8.13 9.53
CA LEU A 101 -0.38 -7.11 9.75
C LEU A 101 -1.36 -7.52 10.89
N ARG A 102 -1.77 -8.78 10.93
CA ARG A 102 -2.66 -9.29 11.98
C ARG A 102 -2.00 -9.36 13.35
N GLU A 103 -0.79 -9.88 13.41
CA GLU A 103 -0.08 -10.09 14.68
C GLU A 103 0.44 -8.79 15.29
N SER A 104 1.03 -7.91 14.45
CA SER A 104 1.66 -6.68 14.92
C SER A 104 0.68 -5.51 15.05
N LEU A 105 -0.32 -5.45 14.15
CA LEU A 105 -1.25 -4.31 14.07
C LEU A 105 -2.71 -4.69 14.38
N SER A 106 -2.98 -5.94 14.76
CA SER A 106 -4.37 -6.44 14.94
C SER A 106 -5.28 -6.11 13.74
N ALA A 107 -4.68 -6.03 12.55
CA ALA A 107 -5.34 -5.63 11.30
C ALA A 107 -6.45 -6.61 10.94
N ARG A 108 -7.57 -6.07 10.47
CA ARG A 108 -8.72 -6.87 10.02
C ARG A 108 -8.95 -6.63 8.54
N PRO A 109 -8.92 -7.69 7.70
CA PRO A 109 -9.26 -7.53 6.30
C PRO A 109 -10.71 -7.11 6.14
N LEU A 110 -11.01 -6.31 5.13
CA LEU A 110 -12.37 -5.93 4.78
C LEU A 110 -13.11 -7.11 4.13
N VAL A 111 -14.42 -7.17 4.34
CA VAL A 111 -15.25 -8.29 3.86
C VAL A 111 -15.26 -8.37 2.33
N GLY A 112 -15.18 -7.23 1.64
CA GLY A 112 -15.26 -7.17 0.18
C GLY A 112 -13.92 -7.37 -0.54
N ASP A 113 -12.80 -7.10 0.14
CA ASP A 113 -11.47 -7.21 -0.43
C ASP A 113 -10.44 -7.56 0.67
N ARG A 114 -9.80 -8.73 0.52
CA ARG A 114 -8.84 -9.23 1.50
C ARG A 114 -7.49 -8.50 1.47
N SER A 115 -7.21 -7.76 0.42
CA SER A 115 -6.02 -6.91 0.32
C SER A 115 -6.19 -5.56 1.01
N LEU A 116 -7.40 -5.24 1.48
CA LEU A 116 -7.69 -4.04 2.25
C LEU A 116 -7.87 -4.38 3.72
N TYR A 117 -7.22 -3.63 4.57
CA TYR A 117 -7.21 -3.84 6.02
C TYR A 117 -7.68 -2.60 6.76
N LYS A 118 -8.44 -2.80 7.83
CA LYS A 118 -8.75 -1.79 8.84
C LYS A 118 -7.96 -2.08 10.10
N ILE A 119 -7.24 -1.10 10.59
CA ILE A 119 -6.45 -1.12 11.82
C ILE A 119 -7.06 -0.10 12.78
N LEU A 120 -7.37 -0.51 13.99
CA LEU A 120 -7.94 0.33 15.04
C LEU A 120 -6.89 0.61 16.11
N PHE A 121 -6.77 1.87 16.49
CA PHE A 121 -5.86 2.32 17.53
C PHE A 121 -6.63 2.79 18.75
N TYR A 122 -6.08 2.51 19.91
CA TYR A 122 -6.60 2.89 21.21
C TYR A 122 -5.51 3.59 21.98
N ARG A 123 -5.83 4.65 22.70
CA ARG A 123 -4.87 5.36 23.54
C ARG A 123 -4.65 4.60 24.83
N GLY A 124 -3.39 4.23 25.10
CA GLY A 124 -2.96 3.59 26.34
C GLY A 124 -2.98 4.55 27.54
N GLN A 125 -2.68 4.03 28.72
CA GLN A 125 -2.54 4.85 29.94
C GLN A 125 -1.34 5.80 29.89
N ASP A 126 -0.33 5.45 29.10
CA ASP A 126 0.85 6.25 28.77
C ASP A 126 0.60 7.35 27.75
N GLY A 127 -0.63 7.45 27.24
CA GLY A 127 -1.02 8.38 26.20
C GLY A 127 -0.66 7.96 24.77
N LEU A 128 0.07 6.86 24.57
CA LEU A 128 0.48 6.40 23.24
C LEU A 128 -0.61 5.56 22.55
N LEU A 129 -0.63 5.57 21.23
CA LEU A 129 -1.52 4.74 20.44
C LEU A 129 -1.04 3.28 20.41
N THR A 130 -1.95 2.35 20.62
CA THR A 130 -1.73 0.90 20.55
C THR A 130 -2.89 0.23 19.82
N THR A 131 -2.61 -0.86 19.14
CA THR A 131 -3.65 -1.68 18.47
C THR A 131 -4.29 -2.70 19.43
N LYS A 132 -3.76 -2.83 20.65
CA LYS A 132 -4.33 -3.69 21.67
C LYS A 132 -5.46 -2.94 22.38
N LYS A 133 -6.69 -3.44 22.23
CA LYS A 133 -7.84 -2.89 22.96
C LYS A 133 -7.56 -2.97 24.47
N PRO A 134 -7.65 -1.86 25.23
CA PRO A 134 -7.47 -1.88 26.68
C PRO A 134 -8.46 -2.86 27.33
N LYS A 135 -8.00 -3.60 28.34
CA LYS A 135 -8.88 -4.46 29.13
C LYS A 135 -9.88 -3.57 29.88
N GLU A 136 -11.15 -3.87 29.73
CA GLU A 136 -12.22 -3.22 30.50
C GLU A 136 -11.95 -3.41 32.00
N GLN A 137 -11.90 -2.32 32.75
CA GLN A 137 -11.92 -2.43 34.22
C GLN A 137 -13.26 -3.05 34.64
N ARG A 138 -13.19 -4.16 35.34
CA ARG A 138 -14.39 -4.85 35.87
C ARG A 138 -15.16 -3.84 36.77
N GLY A 139 -16.31 -3.37 36.29
CA GLY A 139 -17.22 -2.54 37.09
C GLY A 139 -17.99 -1.44 36.36
N GLY A 140 -17.80 -1.23 35.06
CA GLY A 140 -18.62 -0.30 34.27
C GLY A 140 -19.61 -1.02 33.38
N GLU A 141 -20.80 -0.50 33.21
CA GLU A 141 -21.80 -0.98 32.24
C GLU A 141 -21.12 -1.14 30.87
N GLY A 142 -21.27 -2.32 30.27
CA GLY A 142 -20.48 -2.84 29.15
C GLY A 142 -20.61 -2.07 27.85
N GLY A 143 -20.09 -0.86 27.83
CA GLY A 143 -19.87 -0.05 26.61
C GLY A 143 -18.55 -0.42 25.97
N SER A 144 -18.60 -0.98 24.77
CA SER A 144 -17.40 -1.22 23.97
C SER A 144 -16.70 0.12 23.72
N ARG A 145 -15.47 0.29 24.27
CA ARG A 145 -14.69 1.51 24.03
C ARG A 145 -14.48 1.71 22.53
N GLU A 146 -14.87 2.87 22.03
CA GLU A 146 -14.60 3.32 20.67
C GLU A 146 -13.09 3.46 20.43
N PRO A 147 -12.61 3.18 19.23
CA PRO A 147 -11.22 3.44 18.88
C PRO A 147 -10.95 4.95 18.84
N ASP A 148 -9.77 5.34 19.29
CA ASP A 148 -9.33 6.74 19.29
C ASP A 148 -8.86 7.18 17.89
N ALA A 149 -8.39 6.22 17.07
CA ALA A 149 -7.98 6.46 15.68
C ALA A 149 -8.05 5.17 14.85
N PHE A 150 -7.96 5.32 13.53
CA PHE A 150 -7.86 4.17 12.62
C PHE A 150 -6.92 4.44 11.46
N VAL A 151 -6.47 3.35 10.82
CA VAL A 151 -5.79 3.36 9.52
C VAL A 151 -6.50 2.37 8.59
N ILE A 152 -6.67 2.77 7.33
CA ILE A 152 -7.06 1.88 6.24
C ILE A 152 -5.83 1.68 5.37
N ALA A 153 -5.47 0.42 5.14
CA ALA A 153 -4.31 0.06 4.34
C ALA A 153 -4.70 -0.93 3.24
N GLY A 154 -4.10 -0.76 2.08
CA GLY A 154 -4.22 -1.69 0.95
C GLY A 154 -2.86 -2.21 0.55
N THR A 155 -2.76 -3.52 0.30
CA THR A 155 -1.51 -4.19 -0.08
C THR A 155 -1.55 -4.65 -1.53
N PHE A 156 -0.47 -4.43 -2.25
CA PHE A 156 -0.26 -4.96 -3.60
C PHE A 156 1.20 -5.42 -3.74
N VAL A 157 1.43 -6.69 -3.48
CA VAL A 157 2.76 -7.30 -3.38
C VAL A 157 3.61 -6.59 -2.33
N ASP A 158 4.59 -5.81 -2.73
CA ASP A 158 5.52 -5.00 -1.91
C ASP A 158 5.04 -3.56 -1.67
N ASP A 159 4.13 -3.06 -2.51
CA ASP A 159 3.50 -1.74 -2.36
C ASP A 159 2.36 -1.76 -1.34
N ILE A 160 2.41 -0.88 -0.35
CA ILE A 160 1.34 -0.67 0.63
C ILE A 160 0.89 0.78 0.59
N GLY A 161 -0.36 1.01 0.16
CA GLY A 161 -1.02 2.31 0.25
C GLY A 161 -1.84 2.39 1.53
N TYR A 162 -1.79 3.52 2.26
CA TYR A 162 -2.54 3.67 3.50
C TYR A 162 -2.88 5.13 3.80
N TRP A 163 -3.89 5.33 4.62
CA TRP A 163 -4.28 6.62 5.16
C TRP A 163 -4.97 6.41 6.52
N GLY A 164 -5.09 7.45 7.33
CA GLY A 164 -5.64 7.30 8.68
C GLY A 164 -6.41 8.53 9.16
N SER A 165 -7.06 8.40 10.31
CA SER A 165 -7.85 9.48 10.92
C SER A 165 -7.01 10.45 11.75
N SER A 166 -5.72 10.20 11.94
CA SER A 166 -4.79 11.11 12.61
C SER A 166 -3.35 10.89 12.14
N ASN A 167 -2.55 11.95 12.17
CA ASN A 167 -1.12 11.87 11.85
C ASN A 167 -0.40 10.88 12.77
N GLU A 168 -0.75 10.85 14.06
CA GLU A 168 -0.18 9.90 15.04
C GLU A 168 -0.44 8.44 14.66
N ALA A 169 -1.64 8.11 14.16
CA ALA A 169 -1.97 6.75 13.72
C ALA A 169 -1.22 6.36 12.43
N VAL A 170 -1.08 7.29 11.49
CA VAL A 170 -0.30 7.12 10.25
C VAL A 170 1.17 6.84 10.58
N GLU A 171 1.76 7.62 11.51
CA GLU A 171 3.13 7.41 11.96
C GLU A 171 3.30 6.10 12.75
N ALA A 172 2.37 5.75 13.63
CA ALA A 172 2.40 4.48 14.37
C ALA A 172 2.33 3.26 13.42
N PHE A 173 1.54 3.37 12.35
CA PHE A 173 1.50 2.36 11.31
C PHE A 173 2.85 2.23 10.60
N ARG A 174 3.44 3.34 10.12
CA ARG A 174 4.77 3.38 9.49
C ARG A 174 5.85 2.82 10.41
N ALA A 175 5.88 3.26 11.67
CA ALA A 175 6.87 2.82 12.67
C ALA A 175 6.85 1.30 12.90
N THR A 176 5.68 0.66 12.76
CA THR A 176 5.57 -0.80 12.85
C THR A 176 6.29 -1.49 11.69
N PHE A 177 6.22 -0.94 10.48
CA PHE A 177 6.97 -1.45 9.32
C PHE A 177 8.48 -1.22 9.48
N VAL A 178 8.89 -0.04 9.96
CA VAL A 178 10.30 0.25 10.28
C VAL A 178 10.84 -0.75 11.30
N THR A 179 10.08 -1.01 12.36
CA THR A 179 10.47 -1.98 13.40
C THR A 179 10.65 -3.39 12.82
N LYS A 180 9.81 -3.78 11.87
CA LYS A 180 9.83 -5.13 11.28
C LYS A 180 10.91 -5.30 10.22
N PHE A 181 11.07 -4.31 9.34
CA PHE A 181 11.88 -4.43 8.12
C PHE A 181 13.17 -3.60 8.16
N GLY A 182 13.33 -2.71 9.12
CA GLY A 182 14.42 -1.72 9.22
C GLY A 182 14.14 -0.49 8.35
N GLU A 183 14.76 0.65 8.67
CA GLU A 183 14.66 1.88 7.86
C GLU A 183 15.15 1.64 6.42
N ASP A 184 16.28 0.94 6.24
CA ASP A 184 16.81 0.59 4.91
C ASP A 184 15.96 -0.46 4.18
N GLY A 185 15.00 -1.05 4.87
CA GLY A 185 14.14 -2.11 4.35
C GLY A 185 12.83 -1.63 3.78
N ILE A 186 12.52 -0.36 3.97
CA ILE A 186 11.32 0.28 3.42
C ILE A 186 11.69 1.59 2.72
N THR A 187 10.89 1.97 1.73
CA THR A 187 10.95 3.30 1.12
C THR A 187 9.57 3.95 1.17
N GLY A 188 9.52 5.28 1.13
CA GLY A 188 8.29 6.04 1.28
C GLY A 188 7.90 6.27 2.73
N GLY A 189 6.60 6.38 2.99
CA GLY A 189 6.02 6.73 4.30
C GLY A 189 5.38 8.11 4.30
N ASP A 190 5.69 8.95 3.33
CA ASP A 190 5.04 10.25 3.10
C ASP A 190 3.80 10.11 2.22
N VAL A 191 3.13 11.25 1.97
CA VAL A 191 2.03 11.34 1.01
C VAL A 191 2.52 10.86 -0.36
N ALA A 192 1.80 9.90 -0.91
CA ALA A 192 2.20 9.24 -2.15
C ALA A 192 2.04 10.18 -3.35
N GLU A 193 3.14 10.41 -4.07
CA GLU A 193 3.13 11.07 -5.38
C GLU A 193 2.98 10.06 -6.52
N THR A 194 3.40 8.83 -6.27
CA THR A 194 3.28 7.72 -7.23
C THR A 194 2.94 6.43 -6.50
N MET A 195 2.16 5.56 -7.12
CA MET A 195 1.90 4.20 -6.66
C MET A 195 1.50 3.30 -7.82
N LEU A 196 2.05 2.10 -7.89
CA LEU A 196 1.79 1.14 -8.97
C LEU A 196 2.00 1.73 -10.38
N GLY A 197 3.01 2.59 -10.55
CA GLY A 197 3.29 3.27 -11.82
C GLY A 197 2.32 4.38 -12.20
N MET A 198 1.38 4.71 -11.32
CA MET A 198 0.44 5.82 -11.50
C MET A 198 0.90 7.04 -10.69
N LYS A 199 0.80 8.22 -11.31
CA LYS A 199 1.02 9.49 -10.61
C LYS A 199 -0.25 9.87 -9.86
N ILE A 200 -0.09 10.23 -8.58
CA ILE A 200 -1.15 10.74 -7.71
C ILE A 200 -0.93 12.23 -7.51
N GLY A 201 -1.95 13.04 -7.73
CA GLY A 201 -1.93 14.47 -7.49
C GLY A 201 -3.06 14.87 -6.54
N TYR A 202 -2.82 15.87 -5.71
CA TYR A 202 -3.81 16.47 -4.84
C TYR A 202 -3.98 17.93 -5.20
N ASP A 203 -5.23 18.37 -5.35
CA ASP A 203 -5.59 19.76 -5.52
C ASP A 203 -6.14 20.28 -4.19
N ASP A 204 -5.36 21.12 -3.52
CA ASP A 204 -5.71 21.66 -2.19
C ASP A 204 -6.83 22.70 -2.26
N PHE A 205 -7.10 23.26 -3.43
CA PHE A 205 -8.18 24.22 -3.63
C PHE A 205 -9.52 23.48 -3.86
N GLU A 206 -9.53 22.54 -4.82
CA GLU A 206 -10.72 21.75 -5.17
C GLU A 206 -10.95 20.56 -4.22
N LEU A 207 -10.06 20.33 -3.24
CA LEU A 207 -10.08 19.19 -2.32
C LEU A 207 -10.24 17.85 -3.05
N SER A 208 -9.54 17.70 -4.15
CA SER A 208 -9.64 16.56 -5.04
C SER A 208 -8.33 15.80 -5.18
N ALA A 209 -8.43 14.49 -5.43
CA ALA A 209 -7.29 13.66 -5.77
C ALA A 209 -7.41 13.15 -7.20
N THR A 210 -6.31 13.21 -7.95
CA THR A 210 -6.23 12.74 -9.32
C THR A 210 -5.26 11.58 -9.44
N MET A 211 -5.52 10.69 -10.38
CA MET A 211 -4.64 9.56 -10.71
C MET A 211 -4.43 9.51 -12.22
N SER A 212 -3.17 9.51 -12.64
CA SER A 212 -2.80 9.54 -14.06
C SER A 212 -1.61 8.62 -14.34
N MET A 213 -1.44 8.22 -15.60
CA MET A 213 -0.35 7.37 -16.08
C MET A 213 0.34 8.00 -17.30
N PRO A 214 0.89 9.23 -17.18
CA PRO A 214 1.43 9.93 -18.35
C PRO A 214 2.55 9.13 -19.03
N GLY A 215 3.50 8.59 -18.30
CA GLY A 215 4.60 7.81 -18.88
C GLY A 215 4.15 6.55 -19.62
N PHE A 216 3.07 5.90 -19.18
CA PHE A 216 2.50 4.77 -19.91
C PHE A 216 1.83 5.21 -21.19
N ILE A 217 1.10 6.34 -21.15
CA ILE A 217 0.45 6.91 -22.34
C ILE A 217 1.50 7.33 -23.36
N ASP A 218 2.56 8.03 -22.92
CA ASP A 218 3.65 8.47 -23.79
C ASP A 218 4.35 7.27 -24.44
N ALA A 219 4.66 6.22 -23.68
CA ALA A 219 5.26 5.00 -24.21
C ALA A 219 4.33 4.27 -25.21
N MET A 220 3.02 4.28 -24.98
CA MET A 220 2.06 3.77 -25.94
C MET A 220 2.07 4.58 -27.23
N VAL A 221 1.99 5.91 -27.14
CA VAL A 221 2.02 6.82 -28.31
C VAL A 221 3.28 6.58 -29.12
N GLU A 222 4.46 6.59 -28.48
CA GLU A 222 5.75 6.32 -29.12
C GLU A 222 5.78 4.95 -29.84
N ARG A 223 5.20 3.93 -29.21
CA ARG A 223 5.12 2.60 -29.83
C ARG A 223 4.23 2.58 -31.06
N PHE A 224 3.11 3.32 -31.05
CA PHE A 224 2.22 3.44 -32.21
C PHE A 224 2.83 4.29 -33.31
N GLU A 225 3.53 5.38 -33.01
CA GLU A 225 4.22 6.23 -33.98
C GLU A 225 5.33 5.50 -34.72
N ARG A 226 5.97 4.51 -34.07
CA ARG A 226 6.98 3.64 -34.73
C ARG A 226 6.41 2.58 -35.66
N CYS A 227 5.09 2.47 -35.81
CA CYS A 227 4.46 1.55 -36.75
C CYS A 227 4.19 2.26 -38.10
N PRO A 228 5.05 2.09 -39.14
CA PRO A 228 4.84 2.74 -40.43
C PRO A 228 3.51 2.32 -41.06
N GLY A 229 2.69 3.29 -41.43
CA GLY A 229 1.41 3.05 -42.11
C GLY A 229 0.18 3.00 -41.22
N MET A 230 0.31 3.09 -39.89
CA MET A 230 -0.83 3.25 -39.00
C MET A 230 -1.34 4.70 -39.04
N ARG A 231 -2.55 4.90 -39.57
CA ARG A 231 -3.23 6.19 -39.42
C ARG A 231 -3.76 6.29 -37.99
N CYS A 232 -3.24 7.23 -37.22
CA CYS A 232 -3.82 7.57 -35.95
C CYS A 232 -5.19 8.25 -36.18
N PRO A 233 -6.31 7.62 -35.79
CA PRO A 233 -7.61 8.29 -35.91
C PRO A 233 -7.62 9.51 -34.98
N ARG A 234 -8.18 10.63 -35.42
CA ARG A 234 -8.29 11.86 -34.60
C ARG A 234 -9.15 11.69 -33.36
N THR A 235 -9.94 10.62 -33.31
CA THR A 235 -10.78 10.25 -32.15
C THR A 235 -10.63 8.75 -31.90
N PRO A 236 -10.58 8.32 -30.62
CA PRO A 236 -10.42 6.91 -30.24
C PRO A 236 -11.64 6.04 -30.59
N LEU A 237 -12.76 6.62 -30.97
CA LEU A 237 -13.98 5.93 -31.38
C LEU A 237 -14.52 6.57 -32.65
N PRO A 238 -15.07 5.79 -33.62
CA PRO A 238 -15.77 6.34 -34.73
C PRO A 238 -16.99 7.13 -34.23
N THR A 239 -17.08 8.38 -34.65
CA THR A 239 -18.16 9.32 -34.29
C THR A 239 -19.45 9.12 -35.02
N THR A 240 -19.51 8.14 -35.92
CA THR A 240 -20.74 7.83 -36.67
C THR A 240 -20.98 6.34 -36.66
N HIS A 241 -21.99 5.92 -35.95
CA HIS A 241 -22.81 4.77 -36.31
C HIS A 241 -23.58 5.19 -37.57
N GLU A 242 -23.02 5.00 -38.76
CA GLU A 242 -23.85 4.84 -39.92
C GLU A 242 -24.12 3.36 -40.06
N ASP A 243 -25.27 2.97 -39.53
CA ASP A 243 -25.97 1.75 -39.90
C ASP A 243 -26.13 1.71 -41.43
N LYS A 244 -25.55 0.67 -42.03
CA LYS A 244 -26.14 0.05 -43.24
C LYS A 244 -25.78 -1.41 -43.27
#